data_ea07df1de756c5477f0e92c859000fa3
#
_entry.id   ea07df1de756c5477f0e92c859000fa3
#
_cell.length_a   1.000
_cell.length_b   1.000
_cell.length_c   1.000
_cell.angle_alpha   90.00
_cell.angle_beta   90.00
_cell.angle_gamma   90.00
#
_symmetry.space_group_name_H-M   'P 1'
#
loop_
_entity.id
_entity.type
_entity.pdbx_description
1 polymer ?
#
loop_
_entity_poly.entity_id
_entity_poly.type
_entity_poly.pdbx_seq_one_letter_code
_entity_poly.pdbx_strand_id
1 'polypeptide(L)'
;LGSTLYPVIEIVLGEQQRLVPVVDRNEDVVGVISRTDLINILIEEPARIPESLMPDSQRNRNIADLINSRLPPDMVDLLKCAGSLGDKLGVNVYMVGGIVRDILMERENFDLDIVVEGDGIEFAGILSRELGGRMRAHEAFKTAVVVVDKDDKHYHIDVATARLEYYDRPAALPVVELSSIKMDLYRRDFTINALAVHLNHGEYGELE
;
A
#
# COMPACT_ATOMS: atom_id res chain seq x y z
N LEU A 1 4.77 -36.88 6.41
CA LEU A 1 4.93 -36.50 5.00
C LEU A 1 3.66 -36.87 4.22
N GLY A 2 2.83 -35.90 3.86
CA GLY A 2 1.54 -36.11 3.17
C GLY A 2 0.37 -35.32 3.82
N SER A 3 0.61 -34.63 4.92
CA SER A 3 -0.37 -33.73 5.51
C SER A 3 -0.45 -32.44 4.69
N THR A 4 -1.65 -31.87 4.58
CA THR A 4 -1.85 -30.57 3.95
C THR A 4 -1.31 -29.46 4.88
N LEU A 5 -1.09 -28.28 4.34
CA LEU A 5 -0.59 -27.11 5.09
C LEU A 5 -1.62 -26.63 6.15
N TYR A 6 -2.90 -26.88 5.92
CA TYR A 6 -4.00 -26.39 6.77
C TYR A 6 -3.88 -26.76 8.26
N PRO A 7 -3.65 -28.04 8.65
CA PRO A 7 -3.45 -28.40 10.05
C PRO A 7 -2.25 -27.70 10.71
N VAL A 8 -1.20 -27.43 9.93
CA VAL A 8 -0.01 -26.73 10.44
C VAL A 8 -0.34 -25.28 10.76
N ILE A 9 -1.12 -24.63 9.88
CA ILE A 9 -1.61 -23.25 10.09
C ILE A 9 -2.47 -23.19 11.35
N GLU A 10 -3.36 -24.17 11.56
CA GLU A 10 -4.23 -24.25 12.74
C GLU A 10 -3.43 -24.34 14.04
N ILE A 11 -2.40 -25.20 14.07
CA ILE A 11 -1.51 -25.34 15.24
C ILE A 11 -0.72 -24.05 15.51
N VAL A 12 -0.13 -23.45 14.46
CA VAL A 12 0.71 -22.25 14.60
C VAL A 12 -0.10 -21.01 14.99
N LEU A 13 -1.29 -20.83 14.41
CA LEU A 13 -2.12 -19.65 14.63
C LEU A 13 -3.15 -19.85 15.74
N GLY A 14 -3.81 -21.01 15.80
CA GLY A 14 -4.86 -21.29 16.78
C GLY A 14 -4.29 -21.60 18.16
N GLU A 15 -3.25 -22.44 18.23
CA GLU A 15 -2.62 -22.83 19.49
C GLU A 15 -1.43 -21.94 19.89
N GLN A 16 -1.12 -20.91 19.08
CA GLN A 16 -0.02 -19.95 19.27
C GLN A 16 1.37 -20.60 19.39
N GLN A 17 1.54 -21.80 18.83
CA GLN A 17 2.83 -22.46 18.83
C GLN A 17 3.82 -21.77 17.89
N ARG A 18 5.05 -21.58 18.35
CA ARG A 18 6.11 -20.93 17.56
C ARG A 18 6.77 -21.88 16.57
N LEU A 19 6.79 -23.17 16.88
CA LEU A 19 7.47 -24.21 16.13
C LEU A 19 6.60 -25.47 16.12
N VAL A 20 6.46 -26.11 14.95
CA VAL A 20 5.75 -27.38 14.76
C VAL A 20 6.76 -28.40 14.24
N PRO A 21 7.06 -29.49 15.01
CA PRO A 21 7.96 -30.53 14.53
C PRO A 21 7.32 -31.33 13.39
N VAL A 22 8.12 -31.64 12.39
CA VAL A 22 7.76 -32.55 11.29
C VAL A 22 8.38 -33.90 11.58
N VAL A 23 7.56 -34.93 11.67
CA VAL A 23 8.01 -36.31 11.95
C VAL A 23 7.83 -37.18 10.70
N ASP A 24 8.67 -38.18 10.58
CA ASP A 24 8.53 -39.23 9.57
C ASP A 24 7.54 -40.34 10.02
N ARG A 25 7.47 -41.44 9.26
CA ARG A 25 6.61 -42.57 9.57
C ARG A 25 7.05 -43.39 10.82
N ASN A 26 8.29 -43.20 11.27
CA ASN A 26 8.88 -43.84 12.41
C ASN A 26 8.79 -42.94 13.68
N GLU A 27 8.09 -41.78 13.54
CA GLU A 27 8.00 -40.75 14.59
C GLU A 27 9.33 -40.03 14.89
N ASP A 28 10.34 -40.16 14.01
CA ASP A 28 11.58 -39.41 14.11
C ASP A 28 11.40 -38.00 13.59
N VAL A 29 11.93 -36.98 14.33
CA VAL A 29 11.85 -35.58 13.92
C VAL A 29 12.80 -35.34 12.75
N VAL A 30 12.22 -35.04 11.58
CA VAL A 30 12.96 -34.79 10.34
C VAL A 30 13.04 -33.30 9.96
N GLY A 31 12.32 -32.45 10.68
CA GLY A 31 12.34 -31.01 10.46
C GLY A 31 11.45 -30.24 11.43
N VAL A 32 11.42 -28.94 11.26
CA VAL A 32 10.59 -28.03 12.07
C VAL A 32 10.02 -26.97 11.13
N ILE A 33 8.73 -26.65 11.31
CA ILE A 33 8.09 -25.53 10.65
C ILE A 33 7.88 -24.40 11.65
N SER A 34 8.36 -23.23 11.34
CA SER A 34 8.16 -22.02 12.14
C SER A 34 7.05 -21.15 11.55
N ARG A 35 6.60 -20.16 12.32
CA ARG A 35 5.69 -19.12 11.81
C ARG A 35 6.29 -18.39 10.62
N THR A 36 7.59 -18.13 10.62
CA THR A 36 8.31 -17.46 9.52
C THR A 36 8.28 -18.29 8.25
N ASP A 37 8.42 -19.63 8.35
CA ASP A 37 8.35 -20.51 7.18
C ASP A 37 6.96 -20.48 6.54
N LEU A 38 5.89 -20.43 7.36
CA LEU A 38 4.53 -20.29 6.86
C LEU A 38 4.33 -18.94 6.16
N ILE A 39 4.88 -17.86 6.71
CA ILE A 39 4.82 -16.54 6.10
C ILE A 39 5.58 -16.54 4.77
N ASN A 40 6.79 -17.11 4.72
CA ASN A 40 7.59 -17.21 3.50
C ASN A 40 6.87 -18.03 2.42
N ILE A 41 6.25 -19.16 2.77
CA ILE A 41 5.45 -19.96 1.83
C ILE A 41 4.28 -19.14 1.26
N LEU A 42 3.61 -18.33 2.09
CA LEU A 42 2.51 -17.47 1.65
C LEU A 42 2.98 -16.32 0.75
N ILE A 43 4.23 -15.87 0.92
CA ILE A 43 4.84 -14.82 0.10
C ILE A 43 5.38 -15.41 -1.22
N GLU A 44 6.06 -16.57 -1.16
CA GLU A 44 6.67 -17.20 -2.34
C GLU A 44 5.65 -17.92 -3.24
N GLU A 45 4.61 -18.48 -2.64
CA GLU A 45 3.45 -19.01 -3.37
C GLU A 45 2.19 -18.28 -2.91
N PRO A 46 1.88 -17.10 -3.44
CA PRO A 46 0.56 -16.51 -3.23
C PRO A 46 -0.46 -17.55 -3.66
N ALA A 47 -1.40 -17.85 -2.75
CA ALA A 47 -2.43 -18.88 -2.98
C ALA A 47 -2.94 -18.76 -4.42
N ARG A 48 -2.61 -19.74 -5.25
CA ARG A 48 -3.14 -19.80 -6.63
C ARG A 48 -4.64 -19.98 -6.48
N ILE A 49 -5.36 -18.87 -6.55
CA ILE A 49 -6.81 -18.91 -6.68
C ILE A 49 -7.06 -19.76 -7.95
N PRO A 50 -7.78 -20.88 -7.84
CA PRO A 50 -8.12 -21.67 -9.01
C PRO A 50 -8.69 -20.76 -10.09
N GLU A 51 -8.28 -20.94 -11.35
CA GLU A 51 -8.75 -20.12 -12.48
C GLU A 51 -10.28 -20.03 -12.55
N SER A 52 -10.98 -21.09 -12.11
CA SER A 52 -12.44 -21.13 -11.98
C SER A 52 -13.03 -20.19 -10.92
N LEU A 53 -12.22 -19.73 -9.96
CA LEU A 53 -12.61 -18.76 -8.94
C LEU A 53 -12.03 -17.36 -9.24
N MET A 54 -11.17 -17.24 -10.25
CA MET A 54 -10.77 -15.94 -10.74
C MET A 54 -12.00 -15.30 -11.41
N PRO A 55 -12.38 -14.08 -11.00
CA PRO A 55 -13.40 -13.34 -11.74
C PRO A 55 -12.92 -13.23 -13.20
N ASP A 56 -13.84 -13.42 -14.15
CA ASP A 56 -13.56 -13.21 -15.58
C ASP A 56 -12.68 -11.98 -15.77
N SER A 57 -11.66 -12.10 -16.60
CA SER A 57 -10.60 -11.11 -16.87
C SER A 57 -11.08 -9.75 -17.40
N GLN A 58 -12.37 -9.48 -17.37
CA GLN A 58 -13.01 -8.22 -17.76
C GLN A 58 -13.24 -7.25 -16.60
N ARG A 59 -12.73 -7.50 -15.39
CA ARG A 59 -12.77 -6.48 -14.34
C ARG A 59 -11.81 -5.36 -14.74
N ASN A 60 -12.41 -4.27 -15.16
CA ASN A 60 -11.68 -3.04 -15.41
C ASN A 60 -11.01 -2.62 -14.09
N ARG A 61 -9.70 -2.83 -13.98
CA ARG A 61 -8.92 -2.41 -12.81
C ARG A 61 -8.64 -0.91 -12.82
N ASN A 62 -9.02 -0.23 -13.89
CA ASN A 62 -8.82 1.20 -14.02
C ASN A 62 -10.08 1.95 -13.57
N ILE A 63 -9.92 2.83 -12.59
CA ILE A 63 -10.97 3.64 -11.99
C ILE A 63 -10.84 5.14 -12.31
N ALA A 64 -10.11 5.51 -13.37
CA ALA A 64 -9.92 6.90 -13.76
C ALA A 64 -11.24 7.66 -13.95
N ASP A 65 -12.24 7.02 -14.55
CA ASP A 65 -13.56 7.63 -14.75
C ASP A 65 -14.29 7.89 -13.42
N LEU A 66 -14.15 6.99 -12.44
CA LEU A 66 -14.69 7.20 -11.10
C LEU A 66 -13.99 8.37 -10.40
N ILE A 67 -12.66 8.44 -10.47
CA ILE A 67 -11.89 9.55 -9.91
C ILE A 67 -12.37 10.87 -10.51
N ASN A 68 -12.43 10.96 -11.83
CA ASN A 68 -12.83 12.17 -12.55
C ASN A 68 -14.29 12.58 -12.29
N SER A 69 -15.17 11.64 -11.99
CA SER A 69 -16.59 11.91 -11.75
C SER A 69 -16.94 12.18 -10.29
N ARG A 70 -16.14 11.65 -9.34
CA ARG A 70 -16.42 11.71 -7.90
C ARG A 70 -15.66 12.80 -7.16
N LEU A 71 -14.44 13.13 -7.61
CA LEU A 71 -13.66 14.19 -6.99
C LEU A 71 -13.93 15.55 -7.65
N PRO A 72 -13.86 16.63 -6.88
CA PRO A 72 -13.86 17.98 -7.43
C PRO A 72 -12.77 18.16 -8.49
N PRO A 73 -13.02 18.92 -9.57
CA PRO A 73 -12.02 19.13 -10.63
C PRO A 73 -10.67 19.62 -10.12
N ASP A 74 -10.66 20.52 -9.12
CA ASP A 74 -9.42 21.00 -8.51
C ASP A 74 -8.59 19.88 -7.90
N MET A 75 -9.22 18.92 -7.21
CA MET A 75 -8.52 17.76 -6.63
C MET A 75 -7.98 16.84 -7.72
N VAL A 76 -8.75 16.62 -8.79
CA VAL A 76 -8.29 15.84 -9.94
C VAL A 76 -7.05 16.51 -10.58
N ASP A 77 -7.05 17.83 -10.70
CA ASP A 77 -5.89 18.58 -11.22
C ASP A 77 -4.65 18.43 -10.30
N LEU A 78 -4.84 18.49 -8.98
CA LEU A 78 -3.77 18.26 -8.01
C LEU A 78 -3.18 16.84 -8.14
N LEU A 79 -4.02 15.82 -8.28
CA LEU A 79 -3.59 14.43 -8.47
C LEU A 79 -2.85 14.24 -9.80
N LYS A 80 -3.34 14.83 -10.89
CA LYS A 80 -2.66 14.80 -12.19
C LYS A 80 -1.32 15.53 -12.17
N CYS A 81 -1.23 16.64 -11.43
CA CYS A 81 0.03 17.36 -11.24
C CYS A 81 1.04 16.46 -10.49
N ALA A 82 0.60 15.77 -9.43
CA ALA A 82 1.44 14.84 -8.70
C ALA A 82 1.92 13.69 -9.58
N GLY A 83 1.05 13.08 -10.38
CA GLY A 83 1.42 12.02 -11.33
C GLY A 83 2.42 12.49 -12.38
N SER A 84 2.18 13.67 -12.99
CA SER A 84 3.11 14.27 -13.96
C SER A 84 4.47 14.60 -13.36
N LEU A 85 4.51 15.01 -12.10
CA LEU A 85 5.77 15.21 -11.38
C LEU A 85 6.48 13.87 -11.17
N GLY A 86 5.74 12.79 -10.81
CA GLY A 86 6.29 11.44 -10.71
C GLY A 86 6.97 11.01 -12.01
N ASP A 87 6.31 11.23 -13.16
CA ASP A 87 6.87 10.92 -14.49
C ASP A 87 8.18 11.69 -14.75
N LYS A 88 8.23 12.98 -14.41
CA LYS A 88 9.44 13.82 -14.57
C LYS A 88 10.60 13.34 -13.69
N LEU A 89 10.30 12.84 -12.51
CA LEU A 89 11.31 12.37 -11.53
C LEU A 89 11.64 10.88 -11.69
N GLY A 90 10.91 10.15 -12.52
CA GLY A 90 11.09 8.70 -12.73
C GLY A 90 10.71 7.88 -11.50
N VAL A 91 9.70 8.31 -10.75
CA VAL A 91 9.17 7.62 -9.56
C VAL A 91 7.69 7.33 -9.72
N ASN A 92 7.24 6.22 -9.17
CA ASN A 92 5.82 5.88 -9.14
C ASN A 92 5.13 6.63 -8.00
N VAL A 93 3.94 7.14 -8.29
CA VAL A 93 3.11 7.93 -7.39
C VAL A 93 1.71 7.35 -7.33
N TYR A 94 1.19 7.19 -6.13
CA TYR A 94 -0.09 6.54 -5.90
C TYR A 94 -0.99 7.38 -4.99
N MET A 95 -2.27 7.47 -5.30
CA MET A 95 -3.30 7.82 -4.33
C MET A 95 -3.67 6.57 -3.53
N VAL A 96 -3.77 6.67 -2.20
CA VAL A 96 -3.90 5.48 -1.33
C VAL A 96 -4.96 5.63 -0.25
N GLY A 97 -5.35 4.50 0.33
CA GLY A 97 -6.07 4.45 1.61
C GLY A 97 -7.56 4.77 1.52
N GLY A 98 -8.02 5.55 2.50
CA GLY A 98 -9.45 5.82 2.71
C GLY A 98 -10.15 6.47 1.54
N ILE A 99 -9.50 7.38 0.84
CA ILE A 99 -10.06 8.05 -0.33
C ILE A 99 -10.34 7.07 -1.49
N VAL A 100 -9.44 6.10 -1.74
CA VAL A 100 -9.63 5.08 -2.78
C VAL A 100 -10.84 4.23 -2.46
N ARG A 101 -10.93 3.74 -1.21
CA ARG A 101 -12.10 3.01 -0.72
C ARG A 101 -13.39 3.80 -0.92
N ASP A 102 -13.40 5.06 -0.54
CA ASP A 102 -14.61 5.87 -0.53
C ASP A 102 -15.07 6.25 -1.95
N ILE A 103 -14.13 6.45 -2.89
CA ILE A 103 -14.43 6.57 -4.32
C ILE A 103 -15.14 5.29 -4.84
N LEU A 104 -14.61 4.11 -4.50
CA LEU A 104 -15.19 2.83 -4.90
C LEU A 104 -16.57 2.58 -4.25
N MET A 105 -16.78 3.08 -3.02
CA MET A 105 -18.04 2.97 -2.29
C MET A 105 -19.03 4.11 -2.58
N GLU A 106 -18.70 4.99 -3.51
CA GLU A 106 -19.52 6.17 -3.87
C GLU A 106 -19.78 7.11 -2.68
N ARG A 107 -18.78 7.26 -1.81
CA ARG A 107 -18.83 8.17 -0.66
C ARG A 107 -17.94 9.39 -0.89
N GLU A 108 -18.33 10.51 -0.33
CA GLU A 108 -17.51 11.72 -0.33
C GLU A 108 -16.33 11.55 0.64
N ASN A 109 -15.13 11.80 0.13
CA ASN A 109 -13.90 11.91 0.91
C ASN A 109 -12.94 12.82 0.15
N PHE A 110 -12.35 13.77 0.86
CA PHE A 110 -11.48 14.79 0.27
C PHE A 110 -10.07 14.79 0.89
N ASP A 111 -9.75 13.78 1.69
CA ASP A 111 -8.41 13.61 2.28
C ASP A 111 -7.47 13.00 1.23
N LEU A 112 -6.55 13.80 0.70
CA LEU A 112 -5.61 13.37 -0.32
C LEU A 112 -4.38 12.74 0.32
N ASP A 113 -4.31 11.41 0.30
CA ASP A 113 -3.16 10.62 0.72
C ASP A 113 -2.38 10.14 -0.51
N ILE A 114 -1.11 10.50 -0.60
CA ILE A 114 -0.20 10.11 -1.69
C ILE A 114 0.98 9.32 -1.14
N VAL A 115 1.32 8.22 -1.79
CA VAL A 115 2.53 7.43 -1.54
C VAL A 115 3.43 7.50 -2.77
N VAL A 116 4.74 7.70 -2.53
CA VAL A 116 5.76 7.78 -3.57
C VAL A 116 6.76 6.65 -3.40
N GLU A 117 7.04 5.91 -4.45
CA GLU A 117 8.18 4.96 -4.50
C GLU A 117 9.48 5.73 -4.75
N GLY A 118 9.91 6.48 -3.73
CA GLY A 118 11.05 7.38 -3.76
C GLY A 118 11.12 8.21 -2.49
N ASP A 119 11.88 9.30 -2.48
CA ASP A 119 11.90 10.23 -1.35
C ASP A 119 10.63 11.11 -1.36
N GLY A 120 9.66 10.76 -0.50
CA GLY A 120 8.39 11.48 -0.38
C GLY A 120 8.54 12.91 0.12
N ILE A 121 9.57 13.22 0.93
CA ILE A 121 9.81 14.58 1.42
C ILE A 121 10.37 15.46 0.30
N GLU A 122 11.34 14.94 -0.46
CA GLU A 122 11.88 15.64 -1.63
C GLU A 122 10.78 15.89 -2.67
N PHE A 123 9.99 14.85 -2.97
CA PHE A 123 8.85 14.92 -3.86
C PHE A 123 7.84 16.00 -3.42
N ALA A 124 7.44 15.99 -2.13
CA ALA A 124 6.51 16.97 -1.58
C ALA A 124 7.06 18.41 -1.67
N GLY A 125 8.39 18.58 -1.49
CA GLY A 125 9.05 19.86 -1.63
C GLY A 125 8.99 20.41 -3.06
N ILE A 126 9.12 19.55 -4.08
CA ILE A 126 8.99 19.95 -5.48
C ILE A 126 7.52 20.19 -5.81
N LEU A 127 6.62 19.30 -5.41
CA LEU A 127 5.18 19.42 -5.63
C LEU A 127 4.63 20.72 -5.04
N SER A 128 5.02 21.09 -3.81
CA SER A 128 4.58 22.32 -3.17
C SER A 128 4.99 23.57 -3.96
N ARG A 129 6.19 23.57 -4.57
CA ARG A 129 6.66 24.67 -5.41
C ARG A 129 5.90 24.75 -6.74
N GLU A 130 5.64 23.62 -7.40
CA GLU A 130 4.86 23.57 -8.64
C GLU A 130 3.42 24.04 -8.42
N LEU A 131 2.84 23.74 -7.28
CA LEU A 131 1.47 24.12 -6.91
C LEU A 131 1.36 25.52 -6.26
N GLY A 132 2.49 26.21 -6.03
CA GLY A 132 2.51 27.49 -5.32
C GLY A 132 2.07 27.40 -3.86
N GLY A 133 2.22 26.23 -3.26
CA GLY A 133 1.81 25.92 -1.91
C GLY A 133 2.93 25.98 -0.88
N ARG A 134 2.65 25.44 0.30
CA ARG A 134 3.59 25.33 1.43
C ARG A 134 3.74 23.85 1.80
N MET A 135 4.90 23.47 2.33
CA MET A 135 5.17 22.11 2.77
C MET A 135 5.68 22.08 4.22
N ARG A 136 5.25 21.08 4.98
CA ARG A 136 5.79 20.73 6.29
C ARG A 136 6.25 19.28 6.28
N ALA A 137 7.54 19.06 6.51
CA ALA A 137 8.11 17.72 6.58
C ALA A 137 8.07 17.15 8.02
N HIS A 138 7.95 15.83 8.09
CA HIS A 138 8.07 15.01 9.29
C HIS A 138 9.14 13.95 9.05
N GLU A 139 10.40 14.34 9.20
CA GLU A 139 11.59 13.54 8.88
C GLU A 139 11.59 12.15 9.53
N ALA A 140 11.17 12.08 10.81
CA ALA A 140 11.14 10.83 11.58
C ALA A 140 10.22 9.76 10.96
N PHE A 141 9.20 10.18 10.23
CA PHE A 141 8.21 9.29 9.61
C PHE A 141 8.33 9.24 8.09
N LYS A 142 9.27 9.97 7.50
CA LYS A 142 9.41 10.09 6.05
C LYS A 142 8.12 10.51 5.36
N THR A 143 7.41 11.48 5.97
CA THR A 143 6.16 12.05 5.46
C THR A 143 6.24 13.56 5.37
N ALA A 144 5.39 14.15 4.55
CA ALA A 144 5.21 15.59 4.47
C ALA A 144 3.75 15.94 4.18
N VAL A 145 3.32 17.11 4.61
CA VAL A 145 2.02 17.68 4.25
C VAL A 145 2.25 18.86 3.33
N VAL A 146 1.63 18.83 2.15
CA VAL A 146 1.60 19.96 1.22
C VAL A 146 0.26 20.66 1.36
N VAL A 147 0.28 21.97 1.58
CA VAL A 147 -0.90 22.81 1.70
C VAL A 147 -0.97 23.75 0.50
N VAL A 148 -2.07 23.69 -0.22
CA VAL A 148 -2.32 24.51 -1.41
C VAL A 148 -3.56 25.34 -1.19
N ASP A 149 -3.44 26.64 -1.41
CA ASP A 149 -4.55 27.58 -1.36
C ASP A 149 -5.00 27.87 -2.80
N LYS A 150 -6.24 27.53 -3.16
CA LYS A 150 -6.80 27.74 -4.50
C LYS A 150 -8.28 28.11 -4.39
N ASP A 151 -8.68 29.20 -4.99
CA ASP A 151 -10.08 29.66 -5.10
C ASP A 151 -10.83 29.66 -3.74
N ASP A 152 -10.22 30.29 -2.72
CA ASP A 152 -10.71 30.34 -1.33
C ASP A 152 -10.86 28.97 -0.62
N LYS A 153 -10.28 27.91 -1.21
CA LYS A 153 -10.21 26.57 -0.62
C LYS A 153 -8.80 26.22 -0.18
N HIS A 154 -8.71 25.44 0.89
CA HIS A 154 -7.46 24.91 1.43
C HIS A 154 -7.41 23.41 1.17
N TYR A 155 -6.44 22.98 0.37
CA TYR A 155 -6.19 21.56 0.09
C TYR A 155 -5.00 21.09 0.91
N HIS A 156 -5.17 19.94 1.57
CA HIS A 156 -4.10 19.24 2.26
C HIS A 156 -3.78 17.97 1.49
N ILE A 157 -2.51 17.77 1.16
CA ILE A 157 -2.03 16.56 0.49
C ILE A 157 -0.99 15.95 1.42
N ASP A 158 -1.34 14.80 2.00
CA ASP A 158 -0.41 14.02 2.80
C ASP A 158 0.45 13.15 1.87
N VAL A 159 1.76 13.36 1.93
CA VAL A 159 2.72 12.65 1.09
C VAL A 159 3.59 11.78 1.97
N ALA A 160 3.63 10.49 1.66
CA ALA A 160 4.47 9.52 2.35
C ALA A 160 5.41 8.81 1.36
N THR A 161 6.55 8.39 1.85
CA THR A 161 7.43 7.46 1.19
C THR A 161 6.86 6.05 1.30
N ALA A 162 6.83 5.27 0.20
CA ALA A 162 6.55 3.84 0.27
C ALA A 162 7.60 3.15 1.13
N ARG A 163 7.18 2.46 2.20
CA ARG A 163 8.11 2.01 3.23
C ARG A 163 7.76 0.65 3.82
N LEU A 164 8.81 -0.05 4.26
CA LEU A 164 8.72 -1.12 5.24
C LEU A 164 9.03 -0.55 6.63
N GLU A 165 8.31 -1.04 7.62
CA GLU A 165 8.53 -0.69 9.02
C GLU A 165 9.02 -1.92 9.77
N TYR A 166 10.20 -1.82 10.39
CA TYR A 166 10.75 -2.83 11.28
C TYR A 166 10.75 -2.30 12.71
N TYR A 167 10.34 -3.13 13.64
CA TYR A 167 10.36 -2.82 15.06
C TYR A 167 11.44 -3.64 15.74
N ASP A 168 12.55 -3.03 16.14
CA ASP A 168 13.65 -3.71 16.85
C ASP A 168 13.20 -4.33 18.19
N ARG A 169 12.17 -3.76 18.80
CA ARG A 169 11.56 -4.23 20.05
C ARG A 169 10.13 -3.71 20.20
N PRO A 170 9.26 -4.37 21.00
CA PRO A 170 7.93 -3.86 21.28
C PRO A 170 7.96 -2.44 21.81
N ALA A 171 7.07 -1.57 21.29
CA ALA A 171 6.95 -0.15 21.61
C ALA A 171 8.16 0.74 21.23
N ALA A 172 9.10 0.26 20.39
CA ALA A 172 10.10 1.11 19.76
C ALA A 172 9.48 1.91 18.60
N LEU A 173 10.15 3.02 18.22
CA LEU A 173 9.82 3.66 16.94
C LEU A 173 10.26 2.75 15.79
N PRO A 174 9.49 2.66 14.69
CA PRO A 174 9.84 1.83 13.55
C PRO A 174 11.11 2.35 12.86
N VAL A 175 11.97 1.43 12.44
CA VAL A 175 13.00 1.71 11.45
C VAL A 175 12.32 1.68 10.08
N VAL A 176 12.51 2.74 9.29
CA VAL A 176 11.83 2.94 8.01
C VAL A 176 12.83 2.70 6.88
N GLU A 177 12.54 1.76 6.00
CA GLU A 177 13.28 1.51 4.77
C GLU A 177 12.40 1.78 3.54
N LEU A 178 13.02 2.28 2.47
CA LEU A 178 12.36 2.49 1.18
C LEU A 178 11.87 1.15 0.63
N SER A 179 10.64 1.13 0.12
CA SER A 179 10.04 -0.09 -0.37
C SER A 179 9.09 0.17 -1.56
N SER A 180 8.51 -0.90 -2.09
CA SER A 180 7.46 -0.81 -3.11
C SER A 180 6.09 -0.54 -2.50
N ILE A 181 5.17 -0.04 -3.32
CA ILE A 181 3.77 0.16 -2.92
C ILE A 181 3.14 -1.13 -2.40
N LYS A 182 3.44 -2.29 -2.98
CA LYS A 182 2.91 -3.59 -2.54
C LYS A 182 3.26 -3.88 -1.10
N MET A 183 4.50 -3.61 -0.71
CA MET A 183 4.95 -3.81 0.67
C MET A 183 4.35 -2.77 1.63
N ASP A 184 4.15 -1.52 1.18
CA ASP A 184 3.46 -0.50 1.97
C ASP A 184 2.00 -0.89 2.23
N LEU A 185 1.31 -1.39 1.22
CA LEU A 185 -0.08 -1.87 1.36
C LEU A 185 -0.16 -3.09 2.28
N TYR A 186 0.82 -3.99 2.21
CA TYR A 186 0.83 -5.25 2.98
C TYR A 186 0.95 -5.04 4.50
N ARG A 187 1.58 -3.94 4.95
CA ARG A 187 1.71 -3.60 6.38
C ARG A 187 0.49 -2.92 6.99
N ARG A 188 -0.52 -2.56 6.19
CA ARG A 188 -1.71 -1.84 6.67
C ARG A 188 -2.65 -2.74 7.43
N ASP A 189 -3.30 -2.19 8.47
CA ASP A 189 -4.14 -2.94 9.42
C ASP A 189 -5.37 -3.56 8.76
N PHE A 190 -6.00 -2.80 7.85
CA PHE A 190 -7.26 -3.19 7.20
C PHE A 190 -7.09 -3.30 5.70
N THR A 191 -7.45 -4.47 5.15
CA THR A 191 -7.40 -4.71 3.69
C THR A 191 -8.25 -3.72 2.89
N ILE A 192 -9.36 -3.27 3.46
CA ILE A 192 -10.23 -2.25 2.83
C ILE A 192 -9.55 -0.88 2.68
N ASN A 193 -8.47 -0.61 3.43
CA ASN A 193 -7.64 0.58 3.33
C ASN A 193 -6.29 0.30 2.66
N ALA A 194 -6.02 -0.96 2.28
CA ALA A 194 -4.83 -1.37 1.56
C ALA A 194 -5.09 -1.35 0.05
N LEU A 195 -5.49 -0.19 -0.46
CA LEU A 195 -5.80 0.08 -1.85
C LEU A 195 -4.92 1.23 -2.33
N ALA A 196 -4.41 1.13 -3.53
CA ALA A 196 -3.65 2.19 -4.18
C ALA A 196 -4.09 2.36 -5.64
N VAL A 197 -4.00 3.59 -6.14
CA VAL A 197 -4.31 3.92 -7.52
C VAL A 197 -3.14 4.68 -8.11
N HIS A 198 -2.63 4.24 -9.25
CA HIS A 198 -1.57 4.92 -9.99
C HIS A 198 -1.99 6.32 -10.43
N LEU A 199 -1.09 7.28 -10.24
CA LEU A 199 -1.27 8.67 -10.68
C LEU A 199 -0.41 9.02 -11.89
N ASN A 200 0.65 8.25 -12.18
CA ASN A 200 1.51 8.45 -13.35
C ASN A 200 0.70 8.37 -14.64
N HIS A 201 1.06 9.18 -15.63
CA HIS A 201 0.23 9.41 -16.82
C HIS A 201 -0.10 8.11 -17.59
N GLY A 202 0.87 7.22 -17.78
CA GLY A 202 0.69 5.96 -18.52
C GLY A 202 -0.22 4.94 -17.84
N GLU A 203 -0.37 5.03 -16.52
CA GLU A 203 -1.07 4.07 -15.66
C GLU A 203 -2.16 4.74 -14.81
N TYR A 204 -2.51 5.99 -15.12
CA TYR A 204 -3.48 6.76 -14.34
C TYR A 204 -4.80 6.03 -14.16
N GLY A 205 -5.18 5.85 -12.91
CA GLY A 205 -6.42 5.17 -12.53
C GLY A 205 -6.26 3.65 -12.33
N GLU A 206 -5.11 3.05 -12.62
CA GLU A 206 -4.90 1.61 -12.37
C GLU A 206 -4.89 1.32 -10.88
N LEU A 207 -5.67 0.32 -10.46
CA LEU A 207 -5.87 -0.10 -9.07
C LEU A 207 -4.91 -1.25 -8.72
N GLU A 208 -4.17 -1.07 -7.61
CA GLU A 208 -3.30 -2.05 -6.98
C GLU A 208 -3.91 -2.63 -5.67
#